data_85c60f45841d1ac4491a123733386fab
#
_entry.id   85c60f45841d1ac4491a123733386fab
#
_cell.length_a   1.000
_cell.length_b   1.000
_cell.length_c   1.000
_cell.angle_alpha   90.00
_cell.angle_beta   90.00
_cell.angle_gamma   90.00
#
_symmetry.space_group_name_H-M   'P 1'
#
loop_
_entity.id
_entity.type
_entity.pdbx_description
1 polymer ?
#
loop_
_entity_poly.entity_id
_entity_poly.type
_entity_poly.pdbx_seq_one_letter_code
_entity_poly.pdbx_strand_id
1 'polypeptide(L)'
;MKAFKFITIALALFLAGTLQGQISVNVHFGSPPQWGPANQAAARYYYLPDIEAYYDIQTSMFIYQRNGIWIRRANLPPQYRNYDLYNGYKVVMTNYRGNTPYTNFREYRTKYAKGYRGQAQRTIGQREGRGNPNTMMRHADHFNKNIHVNSDKNVKQHPFNNKDKDHANKGTNKKDHEKGHENDKK
;
A
#
# COMPACT_ATOMS: atom_id res chain seq x y z
N MET A 1 -14.95 -72.99 19.56
CA MET A 1 -13.90 -72.02 20.01
C MET A 1 -13.08 -71.39 18.88
N LYS A 2 -12.85 -72.05 17.75
CA LYS A 2 -12.06 -71.48 16.62
C LYS A 2 -12.82 -70.36 15.89
N ALA A 3 -14.14 -70.48 15.71
CA ALA A 3 -14.95 -69.43 15.07
C ALA A 3 -14.98 -68.09 15.85
N PHE A 4 -14.97 -68.16 17.15
CA PHE A 4 -14.96 -66.93 18.00
C PHE A 4 -13.66 -66.12 17.84
N LYS A 5 -12.52 -66.81 17.67
CA LYS A 5 -11.22 -66.15 17.41
C LYS A 5 -11.18 -65.42 16.08
N PHE A 6 -11.81 -65.93 15.05
CA PHE A 6 -11.87 -65.29 13.73
C PHE A 6 -12.79 -64.06 13.73
N ILE A 7 -13.88 -64.09 14.49
CA ILE A 7 -14.80 -62.96 14.63
C ILE A 7 -14.10 -61.80 15.36
N THR A 8 -13.33 -62.07 16.40
CA THR A 8 -12.60 -61.01 17.13
C THR A 8 -11.48 -60.38 16.29
N ILE A 9 -10.77 -61.16 15.48
CA ILE A 9 -9.75 -60.69 14.57
C ILE A 9 -10.38 -59.84 13.44
N ALA A 10 -11.49 -60.28 12.87
CA ALA A 10 -12.20 -59.54 11.83
C ALA A 10 -12.74 -58.18 12.38
N LEU A 11 -13.26 -58.16 13.60
CA LEU A 11 -13.74 -56.93 14.25
C LEU A 11 -12.58 -55.96 14.55
N ALA A 12 -11.43 -56.45 14.99
CA ALA A 12 -10.22 -55.64 15.24
C ALA A 12 -9.66 -55.00 13.94
N LEU A 13 -9.68 -55.75 12.83
CA LEU A 13 -9.27 -55.25 11.53
C LEU A 13 -10.23 -54.18 10.97
N PHE A 14 -11.53 -54.31 11.26
CA PHE A 14 -12.54 -53.35 10.83
C PHE A 14 -12.40 -52.00 11.59
N LEU A 15 -12.05 -52.03 12.87
CA LEU A 15 -11.80 -50.86 13.71
C LEU A 15 -10.49 -50.14 13.35
N ALA A 16 -9.48 -50.81 12.80
CA ALA A 16 -8.20 -50.21 12.41
C ALA A 16 -8.31 -49.34 11.15
N GLY A 17 -9.36 -49.51 10.33
CA GLY A 17 -9.56 -48.77 9.07
C GLY A 17 -10.08 -47.34 9.22
N THR A 18 -10.46 -46.88 10.42
CA THR A 18 -11.10 -45.56 10.62
C THR A 18 -10.18 -44.44 11.12
N LEU A 19 -8.87 -44.70 11.24
CA LEU A 19 -7.89 -43.69 11.53
C LEU A 19 -7.55 -42.88 10.27
N GLN A 20 -8.51 -42.09 9.79
CA GLN A 20 -8.24 -41.04 8.83
C GLN A 20 -7.55 -39.88 9.58
N GLY A 21 -6.24 -39.90 9.62
CA GLY A 21 -5.43 -38.78 10.07
C GLY A 21 -5.78 -37.57 9.20
N GLN A 22 -6.50 -36.60 9.75
CA GLN A 22 -6.68 -35.30 9.12
C GLN A 22 -5.30 -34.63 9.02
N ILE A 23 -4.69 -34.68 7.84
CA ILE A 23 -3.50 -33.91 7.55
C ILE A 23 -3.96 -32.45 7.46
N SER A 24 -3.84 -31.73 8.55
CA SER A 24 -4.03 -30.27 8.54
C SER A 24 -2.80 -29.63 7.87
N VAL A 25 -2.91 -29.34 6.58
CA VAL A 25 -1.87 -28.60 5.87
C VAL A 25 -1.99 -27.14 6.30
N ASN A 26 -1.24 -26.73 7.31
CA ASN A 26 -1.05 -25.33 7.66
C ASN A 26 -0.20 -24.67 6.58
N VAL A 27 -0.84 -24.08 5.58
CA VAL A 27 -0.16 -23.24 4.58
C VAL A 27 0.15 -21.91 5.27
N HIS A 28 1.38 -21.74 5.72
CA HIS A 28 1.86 -20.48 6.26
C HIS A 28 2.02 -19.51 5.10
N PHE A 29 1.04 -18.64 4.90
CA PHE A 29 1.19 -17.47 4.04
C PHE A 29 1.98 -16.45 4.86
N GLY A 30 3.10 -15.95 4.34
CA GLY A 30 3.86 -14.86 4.96
C GLY A 30 2.96 -13.66 5.29
N SER A 31 3.45 -12.74 6.10
CA SER A 31 2.70 -11.52 6.41
C SER A 31 2.57 -10.64 5.16
N PRO A 32 1.34 -10.26 4.78
CA PRO A 32 1.13 -9.34 3.67
C PRO A 32 1.86 -8.01 3.91
N PRO A 33 2.42 -7.38 2.87
CA PRO A 33 3.09 -6.09 3.01
C PRO A 33 2.08 -4.98 3.32
N GLN A 34 2.53 -3.89 3.96
CA GLN A 34 1.67 -2.77 4.34
C GLN A 34 0.93 -2.13 3.15
N TRP A 35 1.52 -2.17 1.96
CA TRP A 35 0.90 -1.71 0.72
C TRP A 35 -0.05 -2.75 0.09
N GLY A 36 -0.14 -3.96 0.65
CA GLY A 36 -1.09 -5.00 0.20
C GLY A 36 -2.54 -4.58 0.43
N PRO A 37 -3.50 -5.17 -0.32
CA PRO A 37 -4.91 -4.84 -0.14
C PRO A 37 -5.43 -5.40 1.19
N ALA A 38 -6.14 -4.55 1.94
CA ALA A 38 -6.81 -4.93 3.18
C ALA A 38 -8.09 -5.75 2.90
N ASN A 39 -8.48 -6.56 3.88
CA ASN A 39 -9.74 -7.33 3.85
C ASN A 39 -9.88 -8.27 2.63
N GLN A 40 -8.76 -8.81 2.16
CA GLN A 40 -8.73 -9.79 1.08
C GLN A 40 -8.52 -11.20 1.62
N ALA A 41 -9.02 -12.19 0.87
CA ALA A 41 -8.77 -13.59 1.19
C ALA A 41 -7.27 -13.90 1.18
N ALA A 42 -6.86 -14.86 2.02
CA ALA A 42 -5.48 -15.31 2.08
C ALA A 42 -4.99 -15.77 0.70
N ALA A 43 -3.90 -15.19 0.24
CA ALA A 43 -3.29 -15.50 -1.03
C ALA A 43 -1.77 -15.59 -0.87
N ARG A 44 -1.13 -16.33 -1.74
CA ARG A 44 0.32 -16.40 -1.79
C ARG A 44 0.91 -15.30 -2.67
N TYR A 45 0.18 -14.89 -3.69
CA TYR A 45 0.68 -13.94 -4.69
C TYR A 45 -0.27 -12.78 -4.93
N TYR A 46 0.30 -11.63 -5.23
CA TYR A 46 -0.35 -10.52 -5.90
C TYR A 46 0.20 -10.39 -7.32
N TYR A 47 -0.67 -10.20 -8.30
CA TYR A 47 -0.28 -9.73 -9.62
C TYR A 47 -0.42 -8.21 -9.67
N LEU A 48 0.58 -7.51 -10.19
CA LEU A 48 0.70 -6.06 -10.29
C LEU A 48 0.56 -5.66 -11.76
N PRO A 49 -0.65 -5.30 -12.23
CA PRO A 49 -0.90 -5.08 -13.66
C PRO A 49 -0.03 -4.01 -14.29
N ASP A 50 0.15 -2.87 -13.61
CA ASP A 50 0.87 -1.71 -14.15
C ASP A 50 2.33 -2.02 -14.52
N ILE A 51 2.93 -2.97 -13.84
CA ILE A 51 4.34 -3.34 -14.00
C ILE A 51 4.53 -4.78 -14.46
N GLU A 52 3.43 -5.49 -14.73
CA GLU A 52 3.42 -6.88 -15.20
C GLU A 52 4.30 -7.81 -14.35
N ALA A 53 4.22 -7.66 -13.03
CA ALA A 53 5.01 -8.41 -12.07
C ALA A 53 4.12 -9.13 -11.07
N TYR A 54 4.67 -10.14 -10.41
CA TYR A 54 4.05 -10.80 -9.27
C TYR A 54 4.80 -10.45 -8.00
N TYR A 55 4.12 -10.46 -6.88
CA TYR A 55 4.72 -10.38 -5.55
C TYR A 55 4.39 -11.63 -4.78
N ASP A 56 5.40 -12.34 -4.31
CA ASP A 56 5.29 -13.52 -3.46
C ASP A 56 5.29 -13.06 -1.99
N ILE A 57 4.14 -13.18 -1.33
CA ILE A 57 3.92 -12.74 0.05
C ILE A 57 4.78 -13.57 1.01
N GLN A 58 4.94 -14.86 0.72
CA GLN A 58 5.68 -15.78 1.58
C GLN A 58 7.18 -15.46 1.65
N THR A 59 7.76 -15.08 0.51
CA THR A 59 9.20 -14.81 0.40
C THR A 59 9.53 -13.31 0.38
N SER A 60 8.50 -12.45 0.33
CA SER A 60 8.65 -11.00 0.18
C SER A 60 9.45 -10.60 -1.07
N MET A 61 9.27 -11.34 -2.17
CA MET A 61 10.00 -11.13 -3.41
C MET A 61 9.07 -10.77 -4.56
N PHE A 62 9.55 -9.87 -5.42
CA PHE A 62 8.96 -9.61 -6.73
C PHE A 62 9.43 -10.64 -7.74
N ILE A 63 8.53 -11.05 -8.63
CA ILE A 63 8.79 -11.99 -9.72
C ILE A 63 8.40 -11.28 -11.00
N TYR A 64 9.35 -11.05 -11.88
CA TYR A 64 9.13 -10.32 -13.12
C TYR A 64 10.02 -10.84 -14.25
N GLN A 65 9.65 -10.53 -15.48
CA GLN A 65 10.40 -10.93 -16.65
C GLN A 65 11.50 -9.92 -16.97
N ARG A 66 12.71 -10.42 -17.18
CA ARG A 66 13.87 -9.66 -17.65
C ARG A 66 14.52 -10.43 -18.80
N ASN A 67 14.62 -9.81 -19.97
CA ASN A 67 15.16 -10.46 -21.17
C ASN A 67 14.50 -11.83 -21.47
N GLY A 68 13.18 -11.92 -21.33
CA GLY A 68 12.43 -13.16 -21.55
C GLY A 68 12.48 -14.18 -20.43
N ILE A 69 13.30 -13.96 -19.38
CA ILE A 69 13.50 -14.90 -18.27
C ILE A 69 12.79 -14.38 -17.01
N TRP A 70 12.07 -15.25 -16.30
CA TRP A 70 11.45 -14.95 -15.02
C TRP A 70 12.50 -14.99 -13.91
N ILE A 71 12.62 -13.88 -13.18
CA ILE A 71 13.56 -13.75 -12.07
C ILE A 71 12.82 -13.34 -10.80
N ARG A 72 13.41 -13.70 -9.64
CA ARG A 72 12.95 -13.30 -8.30
C ARG A 72 13.93 -12.32 -7.70
N ARG A 73 13.45 -11.19 -7.15
CA ARG A 73 14.27 -10.15 -6.51
C ARG A 73 13.49 -9.49 -5.38
N ALA A 74 14.22 -9.01 -4.36
CA ALA A 74 13.63 -8.24 -3.27
C ALA A 74 13.13 -6.86 -3.74
N ASN A 75 13.71 -6.32 -4.80
CA ASN A 75 13.40 -5.00 -5.32
C ASN A 75 12.68 -5.08 -6.67
N LEU A 76 11.90 -4.04 -6.97
CA LEU A 76 11.28 -3.84 -8.29
C LEU A 76 12.34 -3.72 -9.40
N PRO A 77 11.96 -4.01 -10.65
CA PRO A 77 12.82 -3.71 -11.80
C PRO A 77 13.28 -2.25 -11.79
N PRO A 78 14.50 -1.93 -12.26
CA PRO A 78 15.04 -0.57 -12.20
C PRO A 78 14.14 0.51 -12.83
N GLN A 79 13.45 0.18 -13.93
CA GLN A 79 12.50 1.08 -14.60
C GLN A 79 11.26 1.38 -13.75
N TYR A 80 10.95 0.57 -12.75
CA TYR A 80 9.79 0.71 -11.86
C TYR A 80 10.18 1.00 -10.42
N ARG A 81 11.44 1.43 -10.14
CA ARG A 81 11.89 1.70 -8.77
C ARG A 81 11.02 2.70 -8.02
N ASN A 82 10.45 3.66 -8.74
CA ASN A 82 9.58 4.71 -8.19
C ASN A 82 8.09 4.38 -8.33
N TYR A 83 7.73 3.14 -8.69
CA TYR A 83 6.34 2.74 -8.80
C TYR A 83 5.66 2.77 -7.43
N ASP A 84 4.48 3.40 -7.38
CA ASP A 84 3.71 3.55 -6.16
C ASP A 84 2.91 2.29 -5.83
N LEU A 85 3.50 1.42 -5.01
CA LEU A 85 2.85 0.19 -4.56
C LEU A 85 1.58 0.43 -3.73
N TYR A 86 1.44 1.57 -3.06
CA TYR A 86 0.23 1.88 -2.28
C TYR A 86 -0.96 2.22 -3.18
N ASN A 87 -0.74 2.96 -4.26
CA ASN A 87 -1.78 3.36 -5.21
C ASN A 87 -1.97 2.37 -6.38
N GLY A 88 -0.93 1.57 -6.68
CA GLY A 88 -1.02 0.55 -7.72
C GLY A 88 -2.10 -0.50 -7.41
N TYR A 89 -2.82 -0.97 -8.42
CA TYR A 89 -3.81 -2.03 -8.24
C TYR A 89 -3.14 -3.40 -8.05
N LYS A 90 -3.68 -4.24 -7.18
CA LYS A 90 -3.20 -5.60 -6.88
C LYS A 90 -4.31 -6.59 -7.17
N VAL A 91 -4.05 -7.53 -8.08
CA VAL A 91 -4.92 -8.69 -8.28
C VAL A 91 -4.50 -9.79 -7.32
N VAL A 92 -5.37 -10.13 -6.38
CA VAL A 92 -5.12 -11.15 -5.36
C VAL A 92 -5.33 -12.52 -5.98
N MET A 93 -4.29 -13.36 -6.00
CA MET A 93 -4.32 -14.70 -6.58
C MET A 93 -4.78 -15.73 -5.55
N THR A 94 -6.08 -15.82 -5.28
CA THR A 94 -6.65 -16.68 -4.24
C THR A 94 -6.55 -18.18 -4.55
N ASN A 95 -6.58 -18.54 -5.82
CA ASN A 95 -6.69 -19.92 -6.27
C ASN A 95 -5.35 -20.56 -6.71
N TYR A 96 -4.24 -19.84 -6.57
CA TYR A 96 -2.93 -20.33 -6.96
C TYR A 96 -1.98 -20.48 -5.77
N ARG A 97 -1.40 -21.66 -5.60
CA ARG A 97 -0.49 -22.01 -4.48
C ARG A 97 0.88 -22.53 -4.95
N GLY A 98 1.06 -22.74 -6.25
CA GLY A 98 2.31 -23.26 -6.84
C GLY A 98 3.47 -22.28 -6.72
N ASN A 99 4.65 -22.68 -7.25
CA ASN A 99 5.88 -21.87 -7.17
C ASN A 99 6.13 -20.98 -8.39
N THR A 100 5.32 -21.13 -9.45
CA THR A 100 5.49 -20.46 -10.75
C THR A 100 4.23 -19.67 -11.11
N PRO A 101 3.92 -18.54 -10.41
CA PRO A 101 2.68 -17.80 -10.61
C PRO A 101 2.50 -17.27 -12.04
N TYR A 102 3.58 -17.23 -12.79
CA TYR A 102 3.62 -16.77 -14.17
C TYR A 102 3.25 -17.82 -15.23
N THR A 103 2.87 -19.05 -14.83
CA THR A 103 2.45 -20.09 -15.79
C THR A 103 1.34 -19.59 -16.70
N ASN A 104 0.38 -18.84 -16.16
CA ASN A 104 -0.74 -18.26 -16.91
C ASN A 104 -0.55 -16.76 -17.18
N PHE A 105 0.70 -16.31 -17.35
CA PHE A 105 1.01 -14.88 -17.49
C PHE A 105 0.27 -14.21 -18.67
N ARG A 106 0.18 -14.90 -19.83
CA ARG A 106 -0.53 -14.36 -20.99
C ARG A 106 -2.01 -14.08 -20.68
N GLU A 107 -2.68 -14.99 -19.98
CA GLU A 107 -4.06 -14.82 -19.55
C GLU A 107 -4.22 -13.66 -18.57
N TYR A 108 -3.35 -13.59 -17.55
CA TYR A 108 -3.37 -12.49 -16.56
C TYR A 108 -3.12 -11.13 -17.21
N ARG A 109 -2.15 -11.06 -18.12
CA ARG A 109 -1.82 -9.84 -18.86
C ARG A 109 -2.97 -9.37 -19.75
N THR A 110 -3.71 -10.29 -20.36
CA THR A 110 -4.90 -9.96 -21.19
C THR A 110 -6.06 -9.52 -20.29
N LYS A 111 -6.35 -10.27 -19.24
CA LYS A 111 -7.48 -10.00 -18.33
C LYS A 111 -7.27 -8.76 -17.49
N TYR A 112 -6.06 -8.53 -17.05
CA TYR A 112 -5.64 -7.43 -16.18
C TYR A 112 -4.52 -6.63 -16.86
N ALA A 113 -4.86 -5.94 -17.94
CA ALA A 113 -3.91 -5.14 -18.71
C ALA A 113 -3.34 -3.98 -17.87
N LYS A 114 -2.26 -3.35 -18.35
CA LYS A 114 -1.72 -2.13 -17.73
C LYS A 114 -2.80 -1.07 -17.57
N GLY A 115 -2.83 -0.44 -16.40
CA GLY A 115 -3.87 0.50 -16.04
C GLY A 115 -5.17 -0.13 -15.57
N TYR A 116 -5.26 -1.46 -15.47
CA TYR A 116 -6.44 -2.12 -14.92
C TYR A 116 -6.76 -1.60 -13.52
N ARG A 117 -8.05 -1.28 -13.31
CA ARG A 117 -8.61 -0.93 -12.00
C ARG A 117 -9.93 -1.67 -11.84
N GLY A 118 -10.01 -2.51 -10.82
CA GLY A 118 -11.25 -3.14 -10.37
C GLY A 118 -11.93 -2.30 -9.27
N GLN A 119 -12.50 -2.98 -8.30
CA GLN A 119 -13.07 -2.31 -7.13
C GLN A 119 -11.97 -1.57 -6.35
N ALA A 120 -12.33 -0.43 -5.75
CA ALA A 120 -11.42 0.36 -4.94
C ALA A 120 -10.78 -0.50 -3.83
N GLN A 121 -9.48 -0.44 -3.71
CA GLN A 121 -8.72 -1.17 -2.70
C GLN A 121 -8.20 -0.23 -1.62
N ARG A 122 -8.38 -0.61 -0.36
CA ARG A 122 -7.67 -0.02 0.76
C ARG A 122 -6.41 -0.83 1.02
N THR A 123 -5.32 -0.20 1.43
CA THR A 123 -4.10 -0.87 1.83
C THR A 123 -4.13 -1.22 3.32
N ILE A 124 -3.37 -2.25 3.73
CA ILE A 124 -3.25 -2.68 5.13
C ILE A 124 -2.68 -1.54 5.97
N GLY A 125 -1.59 -0.93 5.52
CA GLY A 125 -0.96 0.22 6.16
C GLY A 125 -1.10 1.50 5.37
N GLN A 126 -0.61 2.59 5.96
CA GLN A 126 -0.52 3.89 5.32
C GLN A 126 0.91 4.13 4.85
N ARG A 127 1.06 4.91 3.77
CA ARG A 127 2.39 5.34 3.31
C ARG A 127 3.06 6.19 4.38
N GLU A 128 4.30 5.87 4.73
CA GLU A 128 5.13 6.73 5.58
C GLU A 128 5.25 8.12 4.95
N GLY A 129 5.09 9.17 5.74
CA GLY A 129 5.17 10.55 5.29
C GLY A 129 3.86 11.18 4.76
N ARG A 130 2.81 10.41 4.58
CA ARG A 130 1.46 10.93 4.33
C ARG A 130 0.62 10.75 5.58
N GLY A 131 0.89 11.59 6.60
CA GLY A 131 0.07 11.64 7.80
C GLY A 131 -1.40 11.78 7.42
N ASN A 132 -2.25 10.96 8.03
CA ASN A 132 -3.70 11.08 7.86
C ASN A 132 -4.10 12.52 8.27
N PRO A 133 -4.73 13.31 7.37
CA PRO A 133 -5.15 14.67 7.71
C PRO A 133 -6.00 14.72 8.99
N ASN A 134 -6.77 13.66 9.27
CA ASN A 134 -7.55 13.53 10.49
C ASN A 134 -6.72 13.27 11.76
N THR A 135 -5.48 12.74 11.62
CA THR A 135 -4.57 12.58 12.75
C THR A 135 -3.87 13.90 13.05
N MET A 136 -3.57 14.71 12.05
CA MET A 136 -3.03 16.08 12.26
C MET A 136 -4.05 16.99 12.93
N MET A 137 -5.35 16.88 12.60
CA MET A 137 -6.39 17.65 13.30
C MET A 137 -6.51 17.25 14.78
N ARG A 138 -6.43 15.97 15.12
CA ARG A 138 -6.46 15.53 16.54
C ARG A 138 -5.25 16.00 17.34
N HIS A 139 -4.08 16.10 16.73
CA HIS A 139 -2.90 16.67 17.40
C HIS A 139 -2.98 18.20 17.54
N ALA A 140 -3.60 18.90 16.58
CA ALA A 140 -3.84 20.33 16.67
C ALA A 140 -4.84 20.66 17.78
N ASP A 141 -5.89 19.85 17.95
CA ASP A 141 -6.89 20.05 19.02
C ASP A 141 -6.31 19.77 20.41
N HIS A 142 -5.38 18.81 20.55
CA HIS A 142 -4.67 18.58 21.80
C HIS A 142 -3.67 19.67 22.15
N PHE A 143 -3.01 20.27 21.15
CA PHE A 143 -2.08 21.38 21.37
C PHE A 143 -2.84 22.65 21.79
N ASN A 144 -3.99 22.95 21.16
CA ASN A 144 -4.81 24.10 21.50
C ASN A 144 -5.47 23.98 22.89
N LYS A 145 -5.81 22.76 23.31
CA LYS A 145 -6.41 22.55 24.64
C LYS A 145 -5.40 22.75 25.78
N ASN A 146 -4.12 22.51 25.54
CA ASN A 146 -3.06 22.71 26.54
C ASN A 146 -2.57 24.16 26.63
N ILE A 147 -2.84 25.01 25.62
CA ILE A 147 -2.48 26.43 25.65
C ILE A 147 -3.51 27.24 26.42
N HIS A 148 -4.77 26.76 26.51
CA HIS A 148 -5.84 27.50 27.23
C HIS A 148 -5.84 27.30 28.75
N VAL A 149 -5.04 26.41 29.31
CA VAL A 149 -5.05 26.09 30.76
C VAL A 149 -3.99 26.89 31.57
N ASN A 150 -3.05 27.57 30.90
CA ASN A 150 -1.96 28.29 31.59
C ASN A 150 -2.01 29.83 31.48
N SER A 151 -3.17 30.44 31.11
CA SER A 151 -3.27 31.87 30.94
C SER A 151 -3.96 32.65 32.06
N ASP A 152 -4.27 32.00 33.19
CA ASP A 152 -4.84 32.68 34.33
C ASP A 152 -3.92 32.57 35.54
N LYS A 153 -2.86 33.34 35.55
CA LYS A 153 -2.28 33.96 36.77
C LYS A 153 -1.09 34.87 36.39
N ASN A 154 -1.29 36.18 36.61
CA ASN A 154 -0.25 37.22 36.74
C ASN A 154 0.36 37.81 35.45
N VAL A 155 -0.29 38.81 34.86
CA VAL A 155 0.43 39.94 34.27
C VAL A 155 -0.23 41.25 34.71
N LYS A 156 0.46 41.99 35.57
CA LYS A 156 0.19 43.39 35.92
C LYS A 156 0.22 44.24 34.66
N GLN A 157 -0.84 45.04 34.52
CA GLN A 157 -1.01 46.01 33.46
C GLN A 157 0.07 47.11 33.60
N HIS A 158 0.84 47.34 32.54
CA HIS A 158 1.52 48.59 32.27
C HIS A 158 0.87 49.26 31.06
N PRO A 159 0.45 50.51 31.16
CA PRO A 159 -0.15 51.24 30.04
C PRO A 159 0.95 51.77 29.11
N PHE A 160 0.95 51.31 27.89
CA PHE A 160 1.75 51.93 26.82
C PHE A 160 0.94 53.01 26.15
N ASN A 161 1.46 54.22 26.36
CA ASN A 161 1.03 55.49 25.79
C ASN A 161 1.39 55.56 24.30
N ASN A 162 0.39 55.68 23.45
CA ASN A 162 0.55 55.93 22.03
C ASN A 162 0.56 57.44 21.82
N LYS A 163 1.67 57.98 21.34
CA LYS A 163 1.74 59.31 20.70
C LYS A 163 2.60 59.20 19.44
N ASP A 164 1.91 59.48 18.36
CA ASP A 164 2.32 60.21 17.16
C ASP A 164 3.55 59.79 16.36
N LYS A 165 3.35 59.44 15.09
CA LYS A 165 3.75 60.34 13.98
C LYS A 165 3.32 59.80 12.61
N ASP A 166 2.50 60.61 12.00
CA ASP A 166 2.24 60.71 10.57
C ASP A 166 3.52 60.87 9.77
N HIS A 167 3.66 60.15 8.69
CA HIS A 167 4.36 60.63 7.50
C HIS A 167 3.72 60.06 6.24
N ALA A 168 2.97 60.92 5.62
CA ALA A 168 2.61 60.87 4.21
C ALA A 168 3.88 60.89 3.34
N ASN A 169 3.96 60.07 2.33
CA ASN A 169 4.68 60.45 1.12
C ASN A 169 3.95 59.96 -0.14
N LYS A 170 3.71 60.94 -0.94
CA LYS A 170 2.96 61.08 -2.18
C LYS A 170 3.96 61.02 -3.34
N GLY A 171 3.56 60.47 -4.45
CA GLY A 171 4.15 60.79 -5.76
C GLY A 171 4.95 59.62 -6.35
N THR A 172 4.91 59.27 -7.58
CA THR A 172 4.31 59.85 -8.79
C THR A 172 4.46 58.84 -9.91
N ASN A 173 3.48 58.86 -10.79
CA ASN A 173 3.47 58.33 -12.17
C ASN A 173 4.78 58.54 -12.94
N LYS A 174 5.17 57.58 -13.78
CA LYS A 174 5.50 57.90 -15.17
C LYS A 174 5.38 56.67 -16.09
N LYS A 175 4.55 56.88 -17.08
CA LYS A 175 4.46 56.25 -18.39
C LYS A 175 5.78 56.37 -19.15
N ASP A 176 6.03 55.52 -20.07
CA ASP A 176 6.18 55.75 -21.50
C ASP A 176 7.14 54.75 -22.17
N HIS A 177 6.71 54.30 -23.28
CA HIS A 177 7.19 54.07 -24.63
C HIS A 177 7.79 52.68 -24.95
N GLU A 178 7.11 51.87 -25.73
CA GLU A 178 6.94 51.78 -27.20
C GLU A 178 8.24 51.75 -27.99
N LYS A 179 8.35 50.68 -28.80
CA LYS A 179 8.88 50.40 -30.15
C LYS A 179 9.65 49.08 -30.15
N GLY A 180 9.25 48.04 -30.86
CA GLY A 180 9.05 47.93 -32.30
C GLY A 180 10.38 47.71 -33.04
N HIS A 181 10.67 46.44 -33.39
CA HIS A 181 11.41 46.19 -34.60
C HIS A 181 11.15 44.76 -35.11
N GLU A 182 10.50 44.74 -36.19
CA GLU A 182 10.41 43.78 -37.27
C GLU A 182 11.76 43.64 -37.96
N ASN A 183 12.16 42.46 -38.41
CA ASN A 183 12.78 42.13 -39.70
C ASN A 183 13.31 40.68 -39.62
N ASP A 184 12.71 39.79 -40.38
CA ASP A 184 12.96 39.37 -41.75
C ASP A 184 14.29 38.64 -42.04
N LYS A 185 14.10 37.45 -42.60
CA LYS A 185 14.92 36.75 -43.63
C LYS A 185 16.21 36.04 -43.16
N LYS A 186 16.24 34.75 -43.21
CA LYS A 186 16.37 33.85 -44.39
C LYS A 186 16.07 32.43 -43.99
#